data_ae36878c4f116599c234e47cb8f141fe
#
_entry.id   ae36878c4f116599c234e47cb8f141fe
#
_cell.length_a   1.000
_cell.length_b   1.000
_cell.length_c   1.000
_cell.angle_alpha   90.00
_cell.angle_beta   90.00
_cell.angle_gamma   90.00
#
_symmetry.space_group_name_H-M   'P 1'
#
loop_
_entity.id
_entity.type
_entity.pdbx_description
1 polymer ?
#
loop_
_entity_poly.entity_id
_entity_poly.type
_entity_poly.pdbx_seq_one_letter_code
_entity_poly.pdbx_strand_id
1 'polypeptide(L)'
;MRPVTIFPRSVSYDSGYLRTLLPRPLCPRCLHTSAFRSAIPYPVTATGPPPAPPTPSASGYGERIDRRRRQAELVKPASAALNAANPTPALRKRFWKHVSVRSGDDFHTVYLDTRPVKNPLTNPTQSLHIPSSKPNLATAIALEWDLLTSASDALRSHLIPLTSLASRAQAVAMEDAQNDAEGHLLKGEGTRYEIINTLLRYLDTDTLLCWAPERANDVEGDRGLRERQIEISKPILSFLTQKLWPAVELVPTLSDGSILPKSQPPSTRAVVKGWMAGLPAWELVGLERAVLAGKSLCVAARLVGEWSEALRLGEGSDEGHQTFGIEEAAKACSLEVTWQTGQWGEVEDSHDVEKEDLRRQLGSVILLISGEKGR
;
A
#
# COMPACT_ATOMS: atom_id res chain seq x y z
N MET A 1 -51.40 7.37 -46.11
CA MET A 1 -50.36 8.41 -45.89
C MET A 1 -51.03 9.65 -45.33
N ARG A 2 -50.89 9.86 -44.05
CA ARG A 2 -51.30 11.13 -43.38
C ARG A 2 -50.12 11.61 -42.52
N PRO A 3 -49.78 12.90 -42.56
CA PRO A 3 -48.67 13.43 -41.79
C PRO A 3 -49.07 13.68 -40.32
N VAL A 4 -48.16 13.37 -39.41
CA VAL A 4 -48.29 13.63 -37.97
C VAL A 4 -47.74 15.03 -37.71
N THR A 5 -48.60 15.88 -37.17
CA THR A 5 -48.26 17.26 -36.76
C THR A 5 -47.77 17.25 -35.33
N ILE A 6 -46.56 17.79 -35.11
CA ILE A 6 -45.98 18.00 -33.79
C ILE A 6 -46.31 19.42 -33.33
N PHE A 7 -47.04 19.51 -32.20
CA PHE A 7 -47.23 20.80 -31.48
C PHE A 7 -46.21 20.97 -30.39
N PRO A 8 -45.62 22.15 -30.22
CA PRO A 8 -44.76 22.45 -29.09
C PRO A 8 -45.60 22.80 -27.85
N ARG A 9 -45.25 22.21 -26.71
CA ARG A 9 -45.82 22.54 -25.40
C ARG A 9 -45.12 23.82 -24.88
N SER A 10 -45.95 24.83 -24.62
CA SER A 10 -45.62 26.08 -23.93
C SER A 10 -45.30 25.78 -22.46
N VAL A 11 -44.16 26.28 -21.99
CA VAL A 11 -43.80 26.31 -20.57
C VAL A 11 -44.39 27.62 -20.00
N SER A 12 -45.35 27.48 -19.09
CA SER A 12 -45.86 28.58 -18.29
C SER A 12 -44.90 28.83 -17.10
N TYR A 13 -44.42 30.08 -17.03
CA TYR A 13 -43.75 30.60 -15.82
C TYR A 13 -44.83 30.87 -14.76
N ASP A 14 -44.68 30.23 -13.63
CA ASP A 14 -45.44 30.56 -12.43
C ASP A 14 -44.52 31.33 -11.48
N SER A 15 -44.94 32.55 -11.18
CA SER A 15 -44.26 33.51 -10.33
C SER A 15 -44.76 33.34 -8.90
N GLY A 16 -43.80 33.30 -7.99
CA GLY A 16 -44.10 33.69 -6.61
C GLY A 16 -43.91 32.61 -5.57
N TYR A 17 -42.81 32.77 -4.84
CA TYR A 17 -42.82 32.82 -3.37
C TYR A 17 -41.40 33.17 -2.90
N LEU A 18 -41.20 34.42 -2.57
CA LEU A 18 -40.12 34.89 -1.71
C LEU A 18 -40.29 34.23 -0.33
N ARG A 19 -39.55 33.14 -0.08
CA ARG A 19 -39.35 32.68 1.30
C ARG A 19 -38.20 33.48 1.89
N THR A 20 -38.57 34.39 2.78
CA THR A 20 -37.67 35.00 3.77
C THR A 20 -36.92 33.91 4.53
N LEU A 21 -35.62 33.80 4.27
CA LEU A 21 -34.72 32.95 5.07
C LEU A 21 -34.54 33.61 6.44
N LEU A 22 -35.26 33.11 7.43
CA LEU A 22 -34.94 33.35 8.83
C LEU A 22 -33.57 32.74 9.13
N PRO A 23 -32.67 33.44 9.83
CA PRO A 23 -31.37 32.89 10.19
C PRO A 23 -31.56 31.70 11.12
N ARG A 24 -31.01 30.55 10.75
CA ARG A 24 -30.92 29.37 11.60
C ARG A 24 -30.15 29.71 12.88
N PRO A 25 -30.63 29.28 14.07
CA PRO A 25 -29.87 29.49 15.29
C PRO A 25 -28.53 28.74 15.19
N LEU A 26 -27.44 29.47 15.38
CA LEU A 26 -26.08 28.94 15.42
C LEU A 26 -25.96 27.98 16.61
N CYS A 27 -25.55 26.75 16.36
CA CYS A 27 -25.22 25.76 17.36
C CYS A 27 -24.09 26.31 18.27
N PRO A 28 -24.29 26.39 19.61
CA PRO A 28 -23.27 26.97 20.50
C PRO A 28 -21.97 26.11 20.61
N ARG A 29 -21.86 25.03 19.86
CA ARG A 29 -20.67 24.18 19.78
C ARG A 29 -19.79 24.38 18.53
N CYS A 30 -20.15 25.24 17.62
CA CYS A 30 -19.33 25.60 16.45
C CYS A 30 -18.54 26.89 16.72
N LEU A 31 -17.70 26.90 17.76
CA LEU A 31 -16.72 27.95 18.04
C LEU A 31 -15.42 27.72 17.27
N HIS A 32 -15.49 27.47 15.98
CA HIS A 32 -14.34 27.62 15.10
C HIS A 32 -14.71 28.53 13.93
N THR A 33 -14.99 29.78 14.22
CA THR A 33 -14.69 30.84 13.30
C THR A 33 -13.18 31.07 13.34
N SER A 34 -12.41 30.19 12.70
CA SER A 34 -11.08 30.57 12.24
C SER A 34 -11.32 31.71 11.26
N ALA A 35 -11.09 32.94 11.71
CA ALA A 35 -10.92 34.04 10.79
C ALA A 35 -9.92 33.56 9.73
N PHE A 36 -10.34 33.57 8.46
CA PHE A 36 -9.44 33.33 7.32
C PHE A 36 -8.33 34.36 7.44
N ARG A 37 -7.23 33.98 8.10
CA ARG A 37 -5.99 34.68 7.96
C ARG A 37 -5.45 34.23 6.61
N SER A 38 -5.81 34.97 5.58
CA SER A 38 -5.13 34.87 4.28
C SER A 38 -3.65 35.07 4.60
N ALA A 39 -2.85 34.03 4.39
CA ALA A 39 -1.40 34.19 4.43
C ALA A 39 -1.06 35.17 3.33
N ILE A 40 -0.70 36.40 3.70
CA ILE A 40 -0.19 37.38 2.75
C ILE A 40 1.18 36.86 2.33
N PRO A 41 1.40 36.49 1.05
CA PRO A 41 2.72 36.04 0.63
C PRO A 41 3.68 37.23 0.82
N TYR A 42 4.63 37.09 1.73
CA TYR A 42 5.75 38.02 1.83
C TYR A 42 6.61 37.83 0.57
N PRO A 43 6.90 38.89 -0.17
CA PRO A 43 7.81 38.77 -1.30
C PRO A 43 9.17 38.30 -0.77
N VAL A 44 9.66 37.18 -1.28
CA VAL A 44 11.01 36.68 -0.99
C VAL A 44 12.00 37.65 -1.66
N THR A 45 12.49 38.61 -0.90
CA THR A 45 13.45 39.62 -1.39
C THR A 45 14.92 39.20 -1.20
N ALA A 46 15.16 38.04 -0.58
CA ALA A 46 16.50 37.52 -0.35
C ALA A 46 16.92 36.57 -1.48
N THR A 47 17.89 36.99 -2.26
CA THR A 47 18.67 36.14 -3.16
C THR A 47 19.76 35.45 -2.33
N GLY A 48 19.45 34.29 -1.76
CA GLY A 48 20.39 33.49 -0.98
C GLY A 48 19.86 32.07 -0.80
N PRO A 49 20.72 31.10 -0.43
CA PRO A 49 20.26 29.77 -0.11
C PRO A 49 19.23 29.84 1.03
N PRO A 50 18.25 28.90 1.07
CA PRO A 50 17.28 28.86 2.17
C PRO A 50 18.00 28.78 3.51
N PRO A 51 17.43 29.36 4.58
CA PRO A 51 18.03 29.30 5.90
C PRO A 51 18.28 27.86 6.32
N ALA A 52 19.41 27.62 6.96
CA ALA A 52 19.74 26.30 7.49
C ALA A 52 18.60 25.79 8.38
N PRO A 53 18.20 24.52 8.25
CA PRO A 53 17.16 23.95 9.09
C PRO A 53 17.56 24.03 10.56
N PRO A 54 16.58 24.18 11.49
CA PRO A 54 16.88 24.20 12.90
C PRO A 54 17.55 22.88 13.30
N THR A 55 18.69 22.97 13.96
CA THR A 55 19.42 21.81 14.47
C THR A 55 18.53 21.04 15.46
N PRO A 56 18.30 19.72 15.28
CA PRO A 56 17.53 18.92 16.22
C PRO A 56 18.18 19.01 17.60
N SER A 57 17.40 19.40 18.62
CA SER A 57 17.93 19.41 20.00
C SER A 57 18.14 17.97 20.46
N ALA A 58 19.32 17.65 20.97
CA ALA A 58 19.67 16.33 21.49
C ALA A 58 18.80 15.86 22.67
N SER A 59 17.96 16.72 23.23
CA SER A 59 17.03 16.45 24.34
C SER A 59 15.69 15.84 23.91
N GLY A 60 15.42 15.68 22.61
CA GLY A 60 14.11 15.31 22.07
C GLY A 60 13.57 13.93 22.47
N TYR A 61 14.42 12.97 22.91
CA TYR A 61 13.94 11.61 23.20
C TYR A 61 13.01 11.55 24.43
N GLY A 62 13.33 12.26 25.50
CA GLY A 62 12.47 12.36 26.69
C GLY A 62 11.15 13.08 26.41
N GLU A 63 11.21 14.18 25.66
CA GLU A 63 10.03 14.95 25.27
C GLU A 63 9.11 14.19 24.33
N ARG A 64 9.66 13.32 23.46
CA ARG A 64 8.91 12.39 22.61
C ARG A 64 8.07 11.43 23.42
N ILE A 65 8.66 10.80 24.44
CA ILE A 65 7.96 9.86 25.33
C ILE A 65 6.87 10.59 26.09
N ASP A 66 7.13 11.78 26.61
CA ASP A 66 6.14 12.55 27.37
C ASP A 66 5.00 13.06 26.47
N ARG A 67 5.28 13.43 25.23
CA ARG A 67 4.24 13.77 24.24
C ARG A 67 3.35 12.58 23.93
N ARG A 68 3.95 11.41 23.66
CA ARG A 68 3.18 10.17 23.40
C ARG A 68 2.36 9.75 24.61
N ARG A 69 2.87 9.90 25.83
CA ARG A 69 2.10 9.66 27.07
C ARG A 69 0.92 10.62 27.18
N ARG A 70 1.10 11.91 26.98
CA ARG A 70 0.02 12.91 27.01
C ARG A 70 -1.04 12.65 25.93
N GLN A 71 -0.62 12.31 24.71
CA GLN A 71 -1.55 11.94 23.65
C GLN A 71 -2.34 10.67 24.00
N ALA A 72 -1.68 9.65 24.51
CA ALA A 72 -2.34 8.42 24.95
C ALA A 72 -3.32 8.66 26.10
N GLU A 73 -3.00 9.56 27.01
CA GLU A 73 -3.92 9.97 28.11
C GLU A 73 -5.12 10.76 27.60
N LEU A 74 -4.98 11.61 26.59
CA LEU A 74 -6.08 12.35 25.96
C LEU A 74 -7.00 11.43 25.14
N VAL A 75 -6.48 10.39 24.53
CA VAL A 75 -7.27 9.41 23.75
C VAL A 75 -8.09 8.48 24.64
N LYS A 76 -7.59 8.14 25.84
CA LYS A 76 -8.29 7.26 26.79
C LYS A 76 -9.71 7.71 27.15
N PRO A 77 -9.96 8.98 27.56
CA PRO A 77 -11.33 9.42 27.89
C PRO A 77 -12.22 9.54 26.64
N ALA A 78 -11.68 9.90 25.48
CA ALA A 78 -12.44 9.94 24.24
C ALA A 78 -12.88 8.54 23.79
N SER A 79 -12.02 7.56 23.90
CA SER A 79 -12.35 6.16 23.61
C SER A 79 -13.31 5.56 24.64
N ALA A 80 -13.19 5.95 25.91
CA ALA A 80 -14.13 5.56 26.96
C ALA A 80 -15.53 6.18 26.75
N ALA A 81 -15.61 7.45 26.33
CA ALA A 81 -16.87 8.13 26.02
C ALA A 81 -17.56 7.56 24.76
N LEU A 82 -16.81 7.26 23.71
CA LEU A 82 -17.32 6.56 22.52
C LEU A 82 -17.81 5.15 22.85
N ASN A 83 -17.13 4.44 23.75
CA ASN A 83 -17.55 3.13 24.23
C ASN A 83 -18.78 3.16 25.13
N ALA A 84 -19.00 4.25 25.88
CA ALA A 84 -20.21 4.45 26.69
C ALA A 84 -21.45 4.82 25.86
N ALA A 85 -21.24 5.52 24.71
CA ALA A 85 -22.33 5.93 23.81
C ALA A 85 -22.83 4.79 22.89
N ASN A 86 -22.04 3.72 22.68
CA ASN A 86 -22.38 2.57 21.86
C ASN A 86 -22.36 1.26 22.67
N PRO A 87 -23.47 0.86 23.29
CA PRO A 87 -23.55 -0.38 24.04
C PRO A 87 -23.81 -1.59 23.11
N THR A 88 -22.81 -2.08 22.41
CA THR A 88 -22.84 -3.44 21.87
C THR A 88 -21.84 -4.30 22.65
N PRO A 89 -22.24 -4.88 23.80
CA PRO A 89 -21.31 -5.59 24.70
C PRO A 89 -20.69 -6.84 24.08
N ALA A 90 -21.33 -7.42 23.07
CA ALA A 90 -20.90 -8.67 22.45
C ALA A 90 -19.58 -8.57 21.66
N LEU A 91 -19.23 -7.38 21.10
CA LEU A 91 -18.02 -7.18 20.31
C LEU A 91 -16.82 -6.67 21.13
N ARG A 92 -17.00 -6.35 22.41
CA ARG A 92 -15.95 -5.81 23.29
C ARG A 92 -14.96 -6.87 23.79
N LYS A 93 -15.33 -8.15 23.77
CA LYS A 93 -14.46 -9.28 24.16
C LYS A 93 -14.34 -10.24 22.99
N ARG A 94 -13.18 -10.87 22.88
CA ARG A 94 -13.02 -11.97 21.92
C ARG A 94 -13.91 -13.14 22.38
N PHE A 95 -14.56 -13.80 21.41
CA PHE A 95 -15.45 -14.92 21.68
C PHE A 95 -14.73 -16.27 21.68
N TRP A 96 -13.44 -16.29 21.28
CA TRP A 96 -12.57 -17.47 21.26
C TRP A 96 -11.53 -17.41 22.37
N LYS A 97 -11.08 -18.57 22.79
CA LYS A 97 -10.03 -18.72 23.82
C LYS A 97 -8.71 -19.18 23.20
N HIS A 98 -8.79 -20.12 22.28
CA HIS A 98 -7.65 -20.76 21.66
C HIS A 98 -7.66 -20.56 20.15
N VAL A 99 -6.48 -20.33 19.58
CA VAL A 99 -6.26 -20.30 18.15
C VAL A 99 -5.38 -21.49 17.78
N SER A 100 -5.74 -22.23 16.74
CA SER A 100 -4.99 -23.38 16.28
C SER A 100 -4.96 -23.47 14.76
N VAL A 101 -3.88 -24.02 14.21
CA VAL A 101 -3.76 -24.35 12.80
C VAL A 101 -4.06 -25.83 12.63
N ARG A 102 -4.94 -26.17 11.70
CA ARG A 102 -5.19 -27.54 11.26
C ARG A 102 -4.68 -27.71 9.85
N SER A 103 -3.78 -28.66 9.70
CA SER A 103 -3.21 -29.03 8.40
C SER A 103 -4.01 -30.15 7.77
N GLY A 104 -4.43 -29.97 6.53
CA GLY A 104 -4.94 -30.99 5.64
C GLY A 104 -3.90 -31.31 4.57
N ASP A 105 -4.26 -32.19 3.62
CA ASP A 105 -3.36 -32.59 2.54
C ASP A 105 -3.05 -31.44 1.59
N ASP A 106 -4.06 -30.63 1.25
CA ASP A 106 -3.93 -29.55 0.26
C ASP A 106 -3.80 -28.16 0.86
N PHE A 107 -4.30 -27.95 2.08
CA PHE A 107 -4.34 -26.63 2.72
C PHE A 107 -4.31 -26.66 4.24
N HIS A 108 -3.86 -25.54 4.81
CA HIS A 108 -3.98 -25.22 6.23
C HIS A 108 -5.20 -24.34 6.47
N THR A 109 -5.86 -24.53 7.62
CA THR A 109 -6.97 -23.70 8.07
C THR A 109 -6.75 -23.25 9.50
N VAL A 110 -6.93 -21.96 9.78
CA VAL A 110 -6.87 -21.42 11.13
C VAL A 110 -8.22 -21.54 11.81
N TYR A 111 -8.24 -22.03 13.04
CA TYR A 111 -9.43 -22.24 13.85
C TYR A 111 -9.42 -21.38 15.11
N LEU A 112 -10.55 -20.77 15.38
CA LEU A 112 -10.88 -20.07 16.62
C LEU A 112 -11.73 -21.02 17.47
N ASP A 113 -11.13 -21.69 18.43
CA ASP A 113 -11.68 -22.85 19.13
C ASP A 113 -12.10 -23.96 18.14
N THR A 114 -13.38 -24.05 17.82
CA THR A 114 -13.94 -25.04 16.88
C THR A 114 -14.36 -24.45 15.53
N ARG A 115 -14.28 -23.13 15.36
CA ARG A 115 -14.78 -22.42 14.18
C ARG A 115 -13.62 -22.02 13.26
N PRO A 116 -13.66 -22.38 11.97
CA PRO A 116 -12.65 -21.92 11.04
C PRO A 116 -12.78 -20.41 10.79
N VAL A 117 -11.65 -19.75 10.60
CA VAL A 117 -11.62 -18.37 10.09
C VAL A 117 -12.21 -18.36 8.68
N LYS A 118 -13.14 -17.45 8.45
CA LYS A 118 -13.83 -17.35 7.17
C LYS A 118 -13.25 -16.23 6.30
N ASN A 119 -13.28 -16.46 5.01
CA ASN A 119 -12.94 -15.43 4.02
C ASN A 119 -14.18 -14.59 3.69
N PRO A 120 -14.23 -13.31 4.07
CA PRO A 120 -15.39 -12.46 3.81
C PRO A 120 -15.51 -12.02 2.34
N LEU A 121 -14.45 -12.20 1.54
CA LEU A 121 -14.40 -11.76 0.13
C LEU A 121 -14.92 -12.82 -0.85
N THR A 122 -15.17 -14.04 -0.39
CA THR A 122 -15.71 -15.11 -1.24
C THR A 122 -17.24 -15.15 -1.16
N ASN A 123 -17.88 -15.50 -2.28
CA ASN A 123 -19.33 -15.67 -2.35
C ASN A 123 -19.67 -17.06 -2.92
N PRO A 124 -20.30 -17.98 -2.16
CA PRO A 124 -20.64 -17.84 -0.75
C PRO A 124 -19.40 -17.77 0.16
N THR A 125 -19.58 -17.22 1.37
CA THR A 125 -18.47 -17.09 2.35
C THR A 125 -17.93 -18.46 2.73
N GLN A 126 -16.65 -18.70 2.39
CA GLN A 126 -15.95 -19.96 2.63
C GLN A 126 -14.93 -19.81 3.78
N SER A 127 -14.37 -20.94 4.24
CA SER A 127 -13.23 -20.94 5.13
C SER A 127 -11.99 -20.41 4.42
N LEU A 128 -11.13 -19.70 5.16
CA LEU A 128 -9.84 -19.27 4.64
C LEU A 128 -8.92 -20.49 4.53
N HIS A 129 -8.58 -20.86 3.30
CA HIS A 129 -7.68 -21.94 2.97
C HIS A 129 -6.33 -21.40 2.55
N ILE A 130 -5.28 -21.83 3.24
CA ILE A 130 -3.90 -21.41 2.98
C ILE A 130 -3.21 -22.61 2.35
N PRO A 131 -2.52 -22.49 1.22
CA PRO A 131 -1.84 -23.63 0.58
C PRO A 131 -0.94 -24.39 1.55
N SER A 132 -0.89 -25.72 1.41
CA SER A 132 -0.06 -26.58 2.28
C SER A 132 1.44 -26.26 2.19
N SER A 133 1.90 -25.63 1.10
CA SER A 133 3.27 -25.12 0.94
C SER A 133 3.59 -23.92 1.84
N LYS A 134 2.59 -23.29 2.51
CA LYS A 134 2.74 -22.04 3.25
C LYS A 134 2.42 -22.17 4.76
N PRO A 135 3.06 -23.10 5.50
CA PRO A 135 2.78 -23.32 6.94
C PRO A 135 3.16 -22.11 7.80
N ASN A 136 4.22 -21.37 7.40
CA ASN A 136 4.64 -20.15 8.09
C ASN A 136 3.58 -19.05 8.00
N LEU A 137 2.92 -18.88 6.85
CA LEU A 137 1.81 -17.97 6.68
C LEU A 137 0.62 -18.37 7.57
N ALA A 138 0.28 -19.66 7.60
CA ALA A 138 -0.81 -20.16 8.45
C ALA A 138 -0.54 -19.91 9.94
N THR A 139 0.70 -20.14 10.38
CA THR A 139 1.12 -19.86 11.76
C THR A 139 1.10 -18.37 12.08
N ALA A 140 1.55 -17.53 11.16
CA ALA A 140 1.54 -16.08 11.33
C ALA A 140 0.10 -15.53 11.39
N ILE A 141 -0.83 -16.05 10.58
CA ILE A 141 -2.26 -15.70 10.66
C ILE A 141 -2.84 -16.16 12.01
N ALA A 142 -2.49 -17.36 12.49
CA ALA A 142 -2.94 -17.80 13.80
C ALA A 142 -2.45 -16.87 14.91
N LEU A 143 -1.22 -16.38 14.82
CA LEU A 143 -0.66 -15.41 15.75
C LEU A 143 -1.39 -14.06 15.68
N GLU A 144 -1.74 -13.56 14.49
CA GLU A 144 -2.58 -12.35 14.37
C GLU A 144 -3.87 -12.49 15.18
N TRP A 145 -4.58 -13.60 15.01
CA TRP A 145 -5.85 -13.84 15.72
C TRP A 145 -5.67 -14.05 17.22
N ASP A 146 -4.56 -14.62 17.65
CA ASP A 146 -4.29 -14.81 19.08
C ASP A 146 -3.94 -13.50 19.79
N LEU A 147 -3.33 -12.55 19.10
CA LEU A 147 -3.00 -11.22 19.60
C LEU A 147 -4.20 -10.27 19.70
N LEU A 148 -5.31 -10.56 19.03
CA LEU A 148 -6.51 -9.71 19.12
C LEU A 148 -7.10 -9.73 20.53
N THR A 149 -7.47 -8.56 21.03
CA THR A 149 -8.07 -8.38 22.37
C THR A 149 -9.60 -8.39 22.33
N SER A 150 -10.18 -8.04 21.20
CA SER A 150 -11.64 -7.96 21.03
C SER A 150 -12.07 -8.51 19.66
N ALA A 151 -13.31 -8.96 19.55
CA ALA A 151 -13.89 -9.38 18.29
C ALA A 151 -14.04 -8.21 17.29
N SER A 152 -14.18 -6.97 17.79
CA SER A 152 -14.22 -5.77 16.94
C SER A 152 -12.89 -5.46 16.27
N ASP A 153 -11.77 -5.91 16.84
CA ASP A 153 -10.45 -5.70 16.26
C ASP A 153 -10.28 -6.51 14.95
N ALA A 154 -10.97 -7.64 14.84
CA ALA A 154 -11.00 -8.44 13.61
C ALA A 154 -11.68 -7.75 12.41
N LEU A 155 -12.40 -6.65 12.63
CA LEU A 155 -12.95 -5.81 11.56
C LEU A 155 -11.94 -4.79 11.02
N ARG A 156 -10.79 -4.67 11.66
CA ARG A 156 -9.75 -3.70 11.31
C ARG A 156 -8.63 -4.40 10.56
N SER A 157 -8.61 -4.26 9.24
CA SER A 157 -7.63 -4.92 8.36
C SER A 157 -6.16 -4.64 8.73
N HIS A 158 -5.86 -3.49 9.36
CA HIS A 158 -4.50 -3.16 9.81
C HIS A 158 -4.05 -3.95 11.04
N LEU A 159 -4.97 -4.58 11.79
CA LEU A 159 -4.65 -5.48 12.90
C LEU A 159 -4.51 -6.94 12.48
N ILE A 160 -5.06 -7.30 11.30
CA ILE A 160 -4.98 -8.63 10.71
C ILE A 160 -4.55 -8.55 9.23
N PRO A 161 -3.38 -7.94 8.93
CA PRO A 161 -2.95 -7.70 7.56
C PRO A 161 -2.73 -8.99 6.76
N LEU A 162 -2.16 -10.04 7.35
CA LEU A 162 -1.93 -11.32 6.67
C LEU A 162 -3.24 -12.03 6.36
N THR A 163 -4.19 -12.04 7.31
CA THR A 163 -5.55 -12.56 7.09
C THR A 163 -6.22 -11.84 5.91
N SER A 164 -6.10 -10.52 5.85
CA SER A 164 -6.70 -9.70 4.77
C SER A 164 -6.05 -10.00 3.42
N LEU A 165 -4.73 -10.13 3.36
CA LEU A 165 -4.01 -10.47 2.13
C LEU A 165 -4.32 -11.89 1.66
N ALA A 166 -4.29 -12.88 2.56
CA ALA A 166 -4.63 -14.26 2.23
C ALA A 166 -6.09 -14.40 1.76
N SER A 167 -7.02 -13.66 2.38
CA SER A 167 -8.41 -13.61 1.95
C SER A 167 -8.56 -13.08 0.52
N ARG A 168 -7.82 -12.00 0.19
CA ARG A 168 -7.80 -11.42 -1.16
C ARG A 168 -7.17 -12.39 -2.17
N ALA A 169 -6.06 -13.03 -1.83
CA ALA A 169 -5.39 -13.99 -2.70
C ALA A 169 -6.28 -15.20 -3.01
N GLN A 170 -6.97 -15.75 -2.00
CA GLN A 170 -7.94 -16.83 -2.21
C GLN A 170 -9.11 -16.38 -3.07
N ALA A 171 -9.65 -15.17 -2.86
CA ALA A 171 -10.76 -14.67 -3.65
C ALA A 171 -10.38 -14.51 -5.14
N VAL A 172 -9.19 -13.95 -5.42
CA VAL A 172 -8.66 -13.84 -6.80
C VAL A 172 -8.44 -15.23 -7.41
N ALA A 173 -7.85 -16.18 -6.67
CA ALA A 173 -7.64 -17.54 -7.16
C ALA A 173 -8.97 -18.25 -7.52
N MET A 174 -10.01 -18.03 -6.73
CA MET A 174 -11.33 -18.60 -7.00
C MET A 174 -12.01 -17.95 -8.22
N GLU A 175 -11.89 -16.63 -8.35
CA GLU A 175 -12.40 -15.91 -9.53
C GLU A 175 -11.66 -16.35 -10.81
N ASP A 176 -10.35 -16.51 -10.74
CA ASP A 176 -9.54 -17.02 -11.85
C ASP A 176 -10.00 -18.41 -12.27
N ALA A 177 -10.19 -19.33 -11.32
CA ALA A 177 -10.66 -20.69 -11.61
C ALA A 177 -12.07 -20.72 -12.22
N GLN A 178 -12.96 -19.82 -11.84
CA GLN A 178 -14.30 -19.67 -12.44
C GLN A 178 -14.19 -19.12 -13.87
N ASN A 179 -13.37 -18.08 -14.08
CA ASN A 179 -13.15 -17.49 -15.39
C ASN A 179 -12.50 -18.48 -16.37
N ASP A 180 -11.58 -19.32 -15.89
CA ASP A 180 -10.97 -20.40 -16.68
C ASP A 180 -12.02 -21.41 -17.13
N ALA A 181 -12.87 -21.87 -16.21
CA ALA A 181 -13.91 -22.84 -16.50
C ALA A 181 -14.97 -22.31 -17.49
N GLU A 182 -15.22 -21.00 -17.48
CA GLU A 182 -16.17 -20.33 -18.37
C GLU A 182 -15.53 -19.81 -19.67
N GLY A 183 -14.20 -19.96 -19.84
CA GLY A 183 -13.46 -19.46 -21.01
C GLY A 183 -13.38 -17.92 -21.08
N HIS A 184 -13.52 -17.23 -19.96
CA HIS A 184 -13.61 -15.76 -19.85
C HIS A 184 -12.29 -15.06 -19.58
N LEU A 185 -11.18 -15.77 -19.37
CA LEU A 185 -9.85 -15.23 -19.05
C LEU A 185 -9.36 -14.08 -19.97
N LEU A 186 -9.87 -14.04 -21.20
CA LEU A 186 -9.44 -13.06 -22.20
C LEU A 186 -10.33 -11.83 -22.31
N LYS A 187 -11.42 -11.74 -21.54
CA LYS A 187 -12.39 -10.62 -21.67
C LYS A 187 -11.91 -9.30 -21.09
N GLY A 188 -10.79 -9.28 -20.36
CA GLY A 188 -10.27 -8.03 -19.80
C GLY A 188 -11.14 -7.45 -18.68
N GLU A 189 -11.87 -8.28 -17.98
CA GLU A 189 -12.75 -7.96 -16.85
C GLU A 189 -12.31 -8.77 -15.61
N GLY A 190 -12.75 -8.33 -14.42
CA GLY A 190 -12.48 -9.03 -13.17
C GLY A 190 -11.36 -8.43 -12.33
N THR A 191 -11.22 -8.95 -11.10
CA THR A 191 -10.31 -8.41 -10.07
C THR A 191 -8.85 -8.45 -10.53
N ARG A 192 -8.41 -9.52 -11.19
CA ARG A 192 -7.07 -9.64 -11.77
C ARG A 192 -6.76 -8.50 -12.74
N TYR A 193 -7.68 -8.20 -13.64
CA TYR A 193 -7.52 -7.14 -14.64
C TYR A 193 -7.44 -5.75 -13.99
N GLU A 194 -8.26 -5.50 -12.96
CA GLU A 194 -8.23 -4.24 -12.19
C GLU A 194 -6.91 -4.05 -11.47
N ILE A 195 -6.37 -5.11 -10.84
CA ILE A 195 -5.07 -5.10 -10.20
C ILE A 195 -4.00 -4.74 -11.23
N ILE A 196 -3.91 -5.45 -12.35
CA ILE A 196 -2.91 -5.21 -13.38
C ILE A 196 -2.97 -3.79 -13.92
N ASN A 197 -4.16 -3.27 -14.23
CA ASN A 197 -4.32 -1.91 -14.71
C ASN A 197 -3.89 -0.85 -13.67
N THR A 198 -4.17 -1.12 -12.40
CA THR A 198 -3.72 -0.26 -11.31
C THR A 198 -2.20 -0.26 -11.21
N LEU A 199 -1.57 -1.43 -11.26
CA LEU A 199 -0.12 -1.57 -11.15
C LEU A 199 0.63 -0.97 -12.35
N LEU A 200 0.06 -1.05 -13.54
CA LEU A 200 0.65 -0.45 -14.74
C LEU A 200 0.78 1.08 -14.67
N ARG A 201 -0.03 1.74 -13.84
CA ARG A 201 0.13 3.19 -13.61
C ARG A 201 1.40 3.50 -12.85
N TYR A 202 1.78 2.62 -11.91
CA TYR A 202 3.02 2.78 -11.14
C TYR A 202 4.27 2.56 -12.00
N LEU A 203 4.19 1.91 -13.16
CA LEU A 203 5.32 1.77 -14.07
C LEU A 203 5.75 3.13 -14.66
N ASP A 204 4.80 4.04 -14.88
CA ASP A 204 5.08 5.39 -15.41
C ASP A 204 5.43 6.41 -14.31
N THR A 205 5.18 6.07 -13.03
CA THR A 205 5.45 6.93 -11.87
C THR A 205 6.25 6.21 -10.80
N ASP A 206 7.08 5.24 -11.22
CA ASP A 206 7.87 4.40 -10.32
C ASP A 206 8.90 5.23 -9.58
N THR A 207 8.85 5.18 -8.24
CA THR A 207 9.77 5.97 -7.39
C THR A 207 11.23 5.61 -7.61
N LEU A 208 11.52 4.35 -7.99
CA LEU A 208 12.89 3.93 -8.32
C LEU A 208 13.42 4.59 -9.62
N LEU A 209 12.52 4.97 -10.53
CA LEU A 209 12.84 5.56 -11.84
C LEU A 209 12.71 7.09 -11.86
N CYS A 210 12.25 7.69 -10.78
CA CYS A 210 12.16 9.14 -10.61
C CYS A 210 13.49 9.68 -10.04
N TRP A 211 14.41 10.06 -10.94
CA TRP A 211 15.72 10.55 -10.53
C TRP A 211 15.74 12.07 -10.39
N ALA A 212 16.44 12.56 -9.38
CA ALA A 212 16.68 13.99 -9.21
C ALA A 212 17.40 14.57 -10.44
N PRO A 213 17.14 15.84 -10.80
CA PRO A 213 17.84 16.50 -11.90
C PRO A 213 19.35 16.64 -11.56
N GLU A 214 20.18 16.66 -12.60
CA GLU A 214 21.60 17.01 -12.44
C GLU A 214 21.73 18.43 -11.92
N ARG A 215 22.42 18.61 -10.81
CA ARG A 215 22.72 19.94 -10.28
C ARG A 215 24.06 20.39 -10.83
N ALA A 216 24.11 21.62 -11.36
CA ALA A 216 25.31 22.22 -11.89
C ALA A 216 26.41 22.50 -10.82
N ASN A 217 26.06 22.40 -9.54
CA ASN A 217 26.92 22.76 -8.40
C ASN A 217 26.89 21.67 -7.31
N ASP A 218 27.03 20.39 -7.67
CA ASP A 218 27.30 19.38 -6.65
C ASP A 218 28.67 19.68 -6.03
N VAL A 219 28.70 19.95 -4.74
CA VAL A 219 29.94 20.23 -3.99
C VAL A 219 30.84 18.99 -4.12
N GLU A 220 32.04 19.20 -4.60
CA GLU A 220 33.04 18.16 -4.77
C GLU A 220 33.20 17.39 -3.45
N GLY A 221 32.75 16.12 -3.42
CA GLY A 221 32.81 15.25 -2.25
C GLY A 221 31.48 14.83 -1.59
N ASP A 222 30.34 15.49 -1.88
CA ASP A 222 29.02 15.01 -1.41
C ASP A 222 28.28 14.29 -2.56
N ARG A 223 28.07 12.99 -2.40
CA ARG A 223 27.28 12.20 -3.35
C ARG A 223 25.84 12.69 -3.37
N GLY A 224 25.45 13.35 -4.45
CA GLY A 224 24.12 13.87 -4.65
C GLY A 224 23.03 12.80 -4.59
N LEU A 225 21.78 13.21 -4.38
CA LEU A 225 20.62 12.30 -4.37
C LEU A 225 20.56 11.45 -5.65
N ARG A 226 20.82 12.06 -6.82
CA ARG A 226 20.78 11.38 -8.13
C ARG A 226 21.76 10.20 -8.21
N GLU A 227 23.00 10.38 -7.77
CA GLU A 227 24.01 9.30 -7.79
C GLU A 227 23.58 8.12 -6.94
N ARG A 228 23.04 8.39 -5.75
CA ARG A 228 22.50 7.35 -4.86
C ARG A 228 21.29 6.64 -5.46
N GLN A 229 20.41 7.36 -6.16
CA GLN A 229 19.27 6.78 -6.87
C GLN A 229 19.72 5.83 -7.98
N ILE A 230 20.71 6.23 -8.77
CA ILE A 230 21.31 5.40 -9.84
C ILE A 230 22.00 4.17 -9.24
N GLU A 231 22.80 4.34 -8.18
CA GLU A 231 23.51 3.25 -7.50
C GLU A 231 22.54 2.16 -6.98
N ILE A 232 21.45 2.57 -6.32
CA ILE A 232 20.45 1.64 -5.78
C ILE A 232 19.61 1.01 -6.90
N SER A 233 19.24 1.78 -7.93
CA SER A 233 18.40 1.27 -9.02
C SER A 233 19.11 0.25 -9.89
N LYS A 234 20.40 0.41 -10.14
CA LYS A 234 21.18 -0.42 -11.07
C LYS A 234 21.08 -1.93 -10.82
N PRO A 235 21.31 -2.47 -9.61
CA PRO A 235 21.20 -3.91 -9.36
C PRO A 235 19.76 -4.42 -9.49
N ILE A 236 18.77 -3.61 -9.11
CA ILE A 236 17.35 -3.96 -9.23
C ILE A 236 16.96 -4.05 -10.70
N LEU A 237 17.27 -3.03 -11.50
CA LEU A 237 16.96 -2.99 -12.92
C LEU A 237 17.70 -4.10 -13.68
N SER A 238 18.96 -4.37 -13.33
CA SER A 238 19.74 -5.47 -13.91
C SER A 238 19.06 -6.83 -13.69
N PHE A 239 18.60 -7.10 -12.46
CA PHE A 239 17.86 -8.32 -12.18
C PHE A 239 16.55 -8.41 -12.98
N LEU A 240 15.78 -7.33 -13.04
CA LEU A 240 14.52 -7.31 -13.76
C LEU A 240 14.70 -7.61 -15.25
N THR A 241 15.67 -6.96 -15.90
CA THR A 241 15.92 -7.11 -17.34
C THR A 241 16.62 -8.42 -17.69
N GLN A 242 17.31 -9.07 -16.76
CA GLN A 242 17.96 -10.35 -16.99
C GLN A 242 17.09 -11.56 -16.63
N LYS A 243 16.28 -11.45 -15.58
CA LYS A 243 15.57 -12.59 -15.00
C LYS A 243 14.06 -12.57 -15.23
N LEU A 244 13.40 -11.42 -15.08
CA LEU A 244 11.95 -11.31 -15.15
C LEU A 244 11.44 -10.81 -16.49
N TRP A 245 12.09 -9.79 -17.06
CA TRP A 245 11.65 -9.08 -18.26
C TRP A 245 12.79 -9.02 -19.30
N PRO A 246 13.20 -10.15 -19.86
CA PRO A 246 14.29 -10.16 -20.82
C PRO A 246 13.99 -9.27 -22.03
N ALA A 247 15.02 -8.58 -22.53
CA ALA A 247 14.96 -7.65 -23.65
C ALA A 247 14.05 -6.42 -23.43
N VAL A 248 13.68 -6.09 -22.17
CA VAL A 248 12.95 -4.88 -21.85
C VAL A 248 13.92 -3.73 -21.56
N GLU A 249 13.63 -2.57 -22.12
CA GLU A 249 14.30 -1.32 -21.78
C GLU A 249 13.48 -0.57 -20.73
N LEU A 250 14.08 -0.34 -19.54
CA LEU A 250 13.51 0.49 -18.49
C LEU A 250 14.19 1.85 -18.50
N VAL A 251 13.42 2.89 -18.80
CA VAL A 251 13.92 4.26 -18.85
C VAL A 251 13.56 5.05 -17.61
N PRO A 252 14.39 5.98 -17.13
CA PRO A 252 14.01 6.89 -16.05
C PRO A 252 12.78 7.69 -16.43
N THR A 253 11.78 7.75 -15.54
CA THR A 253 10.53 8.48 -15.76
C THR A 253 10.71 9.99 -15.55
N LEU A 254 11.56 10.37 -14.61
CA LEU A 254 12.01 11.74 -14.37
C LEU A 254 13.54 11.75 -14.27
N SER A 255 14.22 12.59 -15.03
CA SER A 255 15.68 12.67 -14.98
C SER A 255 16.27 13.96 -15.54
N ASP A 256 15.49 14.78 -16.20
CA ASP A 256 15.93 15.95 -16.98
C ASP A 256 15.43 17.30 -16.40
N GLY A 257 14.97 17.30 -15.14
CA GLY A 257 14.39 18.47 -14.50
C GLY A 257 12.95 18.79 -14.92
N SER A 258 12.35 17.96 -15.80
CA SER A 258 10.91 18.03 -16.09
C SER A 258 10.09 17.56 -14.89
N ILE A 259 8.96 18.20 -14.66
CA ILE A 259 7.95 17.77 -13.69
C ILE A 259 6.96 16.75 -14.29
N LEU A 260 7.02 16.55 -15.62
CA LEU A 260 6.15 15.61 -16.31
C LEU A 260 6.87 14.27 -16.49
N PRO A 261 6.31 13.15 -15.95
CA PRO A 261 6.91 11.85 -16.11
C PRO A 261 6.86 11.40 -17.58
N LYS A 262 7.91 10.71 -18.01
CA LYS A 262 7.96 10.05 -19.31
C LYS A 262 7.37 8.66 -19.18
N SER A 263 6.42 8.31 -20.04
CA SER A 263 5.88 6.96 -20.08
C SER A 263 6.92 5.95 -20.57
N GLN A 264 6.86 4.73 -20.05
CA GLN A 264 7.69 3.63 -20.52
C GLN A 264 7.33 3.24 -21.95
N PRO A 265 8.30 2.69 -22.72
CA PRO A 265 8.05 2.21 -24.07
C PRO A 265 6.85 1.25 -24.14
N PRO A 266 6.02 1.30 -25.20
CA PRO A 266 4.87 0.41 -25.34
C PRO A 266 5.22 -1.08 -25.29
N SER A 267 6.37 -1.46 -25.82
CA SER A 267 6.92 -2.83 -25.74
C SER A 267 7.18 -3.26 -24.30
N THR A 268 7.82 -2.39 -23.50
CA THR A 268 8.07 -2.59 -22.08
C THR A 268 6.75 -2.79 -21.34
N ARG A 269 5.78 -1.92 -21.55
CA ARG A 269 4.45 -2.03 -20.93
C ARG A 269 3.74 -3.33 -21.28
N ALA A 270 3.85 -3.77 -22.53
CA ALA A 270 3.24 -5.03 -22.98
C ALA A 270 3.87 -6.25 -22.29
N VAL A 271 5.21 -6.30 -22.19
CA VAL A 271 5.92 -7.40 -21.52
C VAL A 271 5.59 -7.43 -20.03
N VAL A 272 5.66 -6.28 -19.35
CA VAL A 272 5.35 -6.19 -17.92
C VAL A 272 3.90 -6.57 -17.64
N LYS A 273 2.94 -6.12 -18.49
CA LYS A 273 1.54 -6.51 -18.40
C LYS A 273 1.36 -8.02 -18.57
N GLY A 274 2.02 -8.62 -19.57
CA GLY A 274 1.98 -10.07 -19.83
C GLY A 274 2.54 -10.87 -18.65
N TRP A 275 3.65 -10.43 -18.08
CA TRP A 275 4.23 -11.05 -16.89
C TRP A 275 3.28 -11.02 -15.69
N MET A 276 2.68 -9.86 -15.39
CA MET A 276 1.69 -9.76 -14.31
C MET A 276 0.45 -10.62 -14.55
N ALA A 277 0.00 -10.74 -15.78
CA ALA A 277 -1.13 -11.58 -16.14
C ALA A 277 -0.86 -13.08 -15.89
N GLY A 278 0.39 -13.50 -16.05
CA GLY A 278 0.82 -14.88 -15.80
C GLY A 278 1.15 -15.22 -14.35
N LEU A 279 1.15 -14.24 -13.42
CA LEU A 279 1.43 -14.50 -12.02
C LEU A 279 0.28 -15.30 -11.37
N PRO A 280 0.58 -16.30 -10.52
CA PRO A 280 -0.41 -16.89 -9.64
C PRO A 280 -1.08 -15.84 -8.73
N ALA A 281 -2.28 -16.13 -8.23
CA ALA A 281 -3.07 -15.16 -7.46
C ALA A 281 -2.35 -14.65 -6.18
N TRP A 282 -1.63 -15.53 -5.50
CA TRP A 282 -0.89 -15.18 -4.28
C TRP A 282 0.24 -14.20 -4.56
N GLU A 283 1.00 -14.43 -5.62
CA GLU A 283 2.08 -13.56 -6.09
C GLU A 283 1.55 -12.23 -6.61
N LEU A 284 0.44 -12.25 -7.35
CA LEU A 284 -0.19 -11.03 -7.87
C LEU A 284 -0.68 -10.12 -6.73
N VAL A 285 -1.33 -10.68 -5.71
CA VAL A 285 -1.78 -9.91 -4.53
C VAL A 285 -0.60 -9.44 -3.69
N GLY A 286 0.45 -10.25 -3.56
CA GLY A 286 1.71 -9.83 -2.95
C GLY A 286 2.34 -8.65 -3.70
N LEU A 287 2.41 -8.73 -5.03
CA LEU A 287 2.89 -7.65 -5.88
C LEU A 287 2.06 -6.37 -5.69
N GLU A 288 0.72 -6.50 -5.72
CA GLU A 288 -0.18 -5.36 -5.48
C GLU A 288 0.14 -4.68 -4.14
N ARG A 289 0.27 -5.45 -3.06
CA ARG A 289 0.57 -4.90 -1.74
C ARG A 289 1.93 -4.20 -1.72
N ALA A 290 2.97 -4.82 -2.27
CA ALA A 290 4.30 -4.24 -2.30
C ALA A 290 4.36 -2.93 -3.11
N VAL A 291 3.69 -2.89 -4.27
CA VAL A 291 3.62 -1.68 -5.10
C VAL A 291 2.87 -0.56 -4.40
N LEU A 292 1.72 -0.86 -3.80
CA LEU A 292 0.94 0.15 -3.08
C LEU A 292 1.67 0.71 -1.86
N ALA A 293 2.48 -0.10 -1.19
CA ALA A 293 3.30 0.32 -0.06
C ALA A 293 4.51 1.14 -0.49
N GLY A 294 5.31 0.62 -1.43
CA GLY A 294 6.60 1.20 -1.84
C GLY A 294 6.51 2.21 -2.98
N LYS A 295 5.34 2.34 -3.66
CA LYS A 295 5.13 3.20 -4.84
C LYS A 295 6.07 2.87 -6.00
N SER A 296 6.62 1.65 -6.03
CA SER A 296 7.54 1.17 -7.07
C SER A 296 7.16 -0.23 -7.53
N LEU A 297 6.83 -0.37 -8.82
CA LEU A 297 6.60 -1.67 -9.44
C LEU A 297 7.93 -2.42 -9.61
N CYS A 298 9.02 -1.73 -9.90
CA CYS A 298 10.34 -2.32 -10.08
C CYS A 298 10.85 -2.97 -8.78
N VAL A 299 10.78 -2.26 -7.65
CA VAL A 299 11.18 -2.80 -6.34
C VAL A 299 10.30 -3.97 -5.93
N ALA A 300 8.98 -3.84 -6.11
CA ALA A 300 8.03 -4.89 -5.79
C ALA A 300 8.24 -6.15 -6.65
N ALA A 301 8.45 -5.99 -7.95
CA ALA A 301 8.75 -7.10 -8.86
C ALA A 301 10.06 -7.80 -8.49
N ARG A 302 11.10 -7.03 -8.10
CA ARG A 302 12.36 -7.60 -7.61
C ARG A 302 12.15 -8.43 -6.35
N LEU A 303 11.35 -7.93 -5.39
CA LEU A 303 11.04 -8.64 -4.14
C LEU A 303 10.25 -9.93 -4.41
N VAL A 304 9.21 -9.85 -5.25
CA VAL A 304 8.42 -11.02 -5.65
C VAL A 304 9.26 -12.03 -6.41
N GLY A 305 10.13 -11.60 -7.33
CA GLY A 305 11.04 -12.49 -8.06
C GLY A 305 12.02 -13.23 -7.17
N GLU A 306 12.44 -12.64 -6.05
CA GLU A 306 13.36 -13.25 -5.10
C GLU A 306 12.66 -14.30 -4.20
N TRP A 307 11.46 -13.98 -3.68
CA TRP A 307 10.83 -14.73 -2.60
C TRP A 307 9.69 -15.66 -3.04
N SER A 308 9.20 -15.51 -4.27
CA SER A 308 8.08 -16.33 -4.75
C SER A 308 8.46 -17.80 -4.89
N GLU A 309 7.67 -18.67 -4.26
CA GLU A 309 7.79 -20.12 -4.44
C GLU A 309 7.47 -20.56 -5.88
N ALA A 310 6.60 -19.84 -6.57
CA ALA A 310 6.19 -20.15 -7.94
C ALA A 310 7.24 -19.76 -8.98
N LEU A 311 7.96 -18.64 -8.77
CA LEU A 311 8.96 -18.16 -9.72
C LEU A 311 10.34 -18.78 -9.51
N ARG A 312 10.70 -19.15 -8.27
CA ARG A 312 11.97 -19.80 -7.87
C ARG A 312 13.25 -19.15 -8.41
N LEU A 313 13.23 -17.83 -8.63
CA LEU A 313 14.35 -17.11 -9.21
C LEU A 313 15.49 -16.82 -8.21
N GLY A 314 15.21 -16.90 -6.90
CA GLY A 314 16.20 -16.80 -5.83
C GLY A 314 17.00 -18.10 -5.61
N GLU A 315 16.60 -19.22 -6.24
CA GLU A 315 17.30 -20.50 -6.12
C GLU A 315 18.45 -20.57 -7.12
N GLY A 316 19.68 -20.79 -6.64
CA GLY A 316 20.88 -20.95 -7.48
C GLY A 316 21.78 -19.74 -7.53
N SER A 317 21.63 -18.78 -6.62
CA SER A 317 22.62 -17.73 -6.45
C SER A 317 23.90 -18.30 -5.83
N ASP A 318 25.02 -18.00 -6.49
CA ASP A 318 26.37 -18.33 -6.05
C ASP A 318 26.60 -18.02 -4.56
N GLU A 319 27.51 -18.76 -3.93
CA GLU A 319 28.01 -18.47 -2.57
C GLU A 319 28.46 -17.00 -2.51
N GLY A 320 27.68 -16.15 -1.81
CA GLY A 320 27.92 -14.70 -1.71
C GLY A 320 26.82 -13.79 -2.25
N HIS A 321 25.75 -14.32 -2.84
CA HIS A 321 24.61 -13.49 -3.26
C HIS A 321 23.86 -12.92 -2.05
N GLN A 322 23.88 -11.60 -1.91
CA GLN A 322 23.08 -10.93 -0.89
C GLN A 322 21.61 -10.99 -1.30
N THR A 323 20.80 -11.68 -0.48
CA THR A 323 19.35 -11.81 -0.70
C THR A 323 18.69 -10.43 -0.66
N PHE A 324 17.88 -10.12 -1.67
CA PHE A 324 17.09 -8.88 -1.69
C PHE A 324 15.89 -9.05 -0.77
N GLY A 325 15.98 -8.45 0.42
CA GLY A 325 14.98 -8.58 1.47
C GLY A 325 14.20 -7.30 1.77
N ILE A 326 13.60 -7.29 2.96
CA ILE A 326 12.76 -6.17 3.45
C ILE A 326 13.57 -4.87 3.52
N GLU A 327 14.80 -4.93 4.06
CA GLU A 327 15.62 -3.74 4.29
C GLU A 327 16.10 -3.11 2.97
N GLU A 328 16.52 -3.93 2.00
CA GLU A 328 16.93 -3.48 0.68
C GLU A 328 15.75 -2.86 -0.08
N ALA A 329 14.59 -3.50 -0.03
CA ALA A 329 13.38 -2.99 -0.66
C ALA A 329 12.90 -1.69 0.00
N ALA A 330 12.86 -1.64 1.33
CA ALA A 330 12.47 -0.43 2.07
C ALA A 330 13.45 0.73 1.79
N LYS A 331 14.75 0.46 1.79
CA LYS A 331 15.78 1.45 1.45
C LYS A 331 15.61 2.00 0.03
N ALA A 332 15.32 1.13 -0.94
CA ALA A 332 15.09 1.55 -2.32
C ALA A 332 13.85 2.44 -2.47
N CYS A 333 12.75 2.10 -1.78
CA CYS A 333 11.50 2.87 -1.81
C CYS A 333 11.56 4.20 -1.05
N SER A 334 12.36 4.29 0.03
CA SER A 334 12.42 5.45 0.92
C SER A 334 13.66 6.31 0.75
N LEU A 335 14.46 6.09 -0.31
CA LEU A 335 15.75 6.75 -0.49
C LEU A 335 15.65 8.29 -0.49
N GLU A 336 14.69 8.84 -1.23
CA GLU A 336 14.48 10.29 -1.29
C GLU A 336 14.08 10.86 0.06
N VAL A 337 13.13 10.23 0.76
CA VAL A 337 12.72 10.65 2.11
C VAL A 337 13.88 10.56 3.08
N THR A 338 14.68 9.50 3.02
CA THR A 338 15.87 9.34 3.87
C THR A 338 16.91 10.42 3.57
N TRP A 339 17.10 10.79 2.31
CA TRP A 339 18.01 11.87 1.93
C TRP A 339 17.49 13.22 2.43
N GLN A 340 16.19 13.51 2.23
CA GLN A 340 15.56 14.74 2.70
C GLN A 340 15.59 14.87 4.22
N THR A 341 15.29 13.81 4.95
CA THR A 341 15.34 13.80 6.43
C THR A 341 16.77 13.96 6.95
N GLY A 342 17.75 13.46 6.22
CA GLY A 342 19.17 13.71 6.52
C GLY A 342 19.58 15.17 6.39
N GLN A 343 18.94 15.93 5.49
CA GLN A 343 19.22 17.37 5.29
C GLN A 343 18.40 18.28 6.23
N TRP A 344 17.12 17.94 6.45
CA TRP A 344 16.17 18.84 7.12
C TRP A 344 15.64 18.32 8.46
N GLY A 345 16.05 17.12 8.86
CA GLY A 345 15.59 16.47 10.07
C GLY A 345 14.31 15.64 9.87
N GLU A 346 14.07 14.74 10.80
CA GLU A 346 12.88 13.88 10.81
C GLU A 346 11.69 14.60 11.48
N VAL A 347 10.49 14.42 10.89
CA VAL A 347 9.24 14.79 11.56
C VAL A 347 8.80 13.61 12.42
N GLU A 348 8.71 13.85 13.74
CA GLU A 348 8.26 12.85 14.72
C GLU A 348 6.85 12.37 14.43
N ASP A 349 6.59 11.12 14.80
CA ASP A 349 5.29 10.44 14.62
C ASP A 349 4.79 10.36 13.15
N SER A 350 5.66 10.68 12.18
CA SER A 350 5.39 10.58 10.74
C SER A 350 6.41 9.67 10.07
N HIS A 351 7.66 10.09 9.97
CA HIS A 351 8.68 9.34 9.24
C HIS A 351 9.05 8.00 9.90
N ASP A 352 9.08 7.93 11.22
CA ASP A 352 9.35 6.70 11.97
C ASP A 352 8.21 5.68 11.82
N VAL A 353 6.95 6.15 11.90
CA VAL A 353 5.77 5.29 11.69
C VAL A 353 5.71 4.78 10.25
N GLU A 354 5.98 5.64 9.26
CA GLU A 354 5.96 5.28 7.86
C GLU A 354 7.05 4.24 7.50
N LYS A 355 8.26 4.39 8.06
CA LYS A 355 9.36 3.43 7.90
C LYS A 355 8.97 2.04 8.41
N GLU A 356 8.42 1.96 9.62
CA GLU A 356 8.02 0.69 10.22
C GLU A 356 6.80 0.08 9.53
N ASP A 357 5.85 0.90 9.08
CA ASP A 357 4.69 0.41 8.33
C ASP A 357 5.10 -0.15 6.96
N LEU A 358 6.03 0.51 6.26
CA LEU A 358 6.57 -0.01 5.00
C LEU A 358 7.25 -1.38 5.20
N ARG A 359 8.12 -1.52 6.21
CA ARG A 359 8.78 -2.80 6.54
C ARG A 359 7.76 -3.90 6.86
N ARG A 360 6.77 -3.57 7.67
CA ARG A 360 5.70 -4.50 8.02
C ARG A 360 4.91 -4.95 6.80
N GLN A 361 4.60 -4.04 5.88
CA GLN A 361 3.89 -4.36 4.65
C GLN A 361 4.73 -5.25 3.73
N LEU A 362 6.02 -4.94 3.52
CA LEU A 362 6.93 -5.76 2.72
C LEU A 362 7.16 -7.15 3.35
N GLY A 363 7.30 -7.21 4.67
CA GLY A 363 7.38 -8.49 5.40
C GLY A 363 6.13 -9.34 5.24
N SER A 364 4.94 -8.73 5.25
CA SER A 364 3.67 -9.41 4.99
C SER A 364 3.62 -9.99 3.57
N VAL A 365 4.20 -9.30 2.59
CA VAL A 365 4.31 -9.79 1.21
C VAL A 365 5.20 -11.04 1.15
N ILE A 366 6.37 -10.99 1.77
CA ILE A 366 7.29 -12.15 1.79
C ILE A 366 6.60 -13.37 2.40
N LEU A 367 5.92 -13.21 3.56
CA LEU A 367 5.18 -14.31 4.18
C LEU A 367 4.05 -14.84 3.29
N LEU A 368 3.40 -13.97 2.51
CA LEU A 368 2.32 -14.37 1.61
C LEU A 368 2.79 -15.21 0.43
N ILE A 369 3.93 -14.84 -0.19
CA ILE A 369 4.40 -15.43 -1.43
C ILE A 369 5.43 -16.55 -1.26
N SER A 370 6.12 -16.60 -0.11
CA SER A 370 7.08 -17.66 0.18
C SER A 370 6.39 -18.96 0.58
N GLY A 371 6.95 -20.07 0.18
CA GLY A 371 6.55 -21.41 0.58
C GLY A 371 7.71 -22.20 1.18
N GLU A 372 7.41 -23.24 1.93
CA GLU A 372 8.42 -24.22 2.32
C GLU A 372 8.78 -25.09 1.12
N LYS A 373 10.08 -25.37 0.96
CA LYS A 373 10.53 -26.37 -0.01
C LYS A 373 9.89 -27.70 0.40
N GLY A 374 9.13 -28.29 -0.51
CA GLY A 374 8.66 -29.67 -0.31
C GLY A 374 9.86 -30.56 0.04
N ARG A 375 9.77 -31.22 1.19
CA ARG A 375 10.77 -32.22 1.64
C ARG A 375 10.80 -33.40 0.73
#